data_4e1ddfa58eb3edadfaff528ecc41489f
#
_entry.id   4e1ddfa58eb3edadfaff528ecc41489f
#
_cell.length_a   1.000
_cell.length_b   1.000
_cell.length_c   1.000
_cell.angle_alpha   90.00
_cell.angle_beta   90.00
_cell.angle_gamma   90.00
#
_symmetry.space_group_name_H-M   'P 1'
#
loop_
_entity.id
_entity.type
_entity.pdbx_description
1 polymer ?
#
loop_
_entity_poly.entity_id
_entity_poly.type
_entity_poly.pdbx_seq_one_letter_code
_entity_poly.pdbx_strand_id
1 'polypeptide(L)'
;MKFHTRKLIKPENLNANNTLFGGALLRWIDEEAGIYTMTKLGTQKVVTKYISEINFVSSAKQGDVIEIGMELIAVGRTSLTMKCLVRNLFSQKTIISIDKIVFVQVDDMERPQAHGYTIDGAIAGHS
;
A
#
# COMPACT_ATOMS: atom_id res chain seq x y z
N MET A 1 3.87 -3.48 -12.09
CA MET A 1 3.27 -3.47 -10.74
C MET A 1 2.91 -4.89 -10.35
N LYS A 2 3.23 -5.26 -9.13
CA LYS A 2 2.92 -6.60 -8.62
C LYS A 2 1.73 -6.54 -7.67
N PHE A 3 0.83 -7.52 -7.78
CA PHE A 3 -0.38 -7.65 -6.96
C PHE A 3 -0.20 -8.85 -6.04
N HIS A 4 0.26 -8.58 -4.82
CA HIS A 4 0.56 -9.64 -3.85
C HIS A 4 -0.62 -10.03 -2.98
N THR A 5 -1.64 -9.19 -2.90
CA THR A 5 -2.74 -9.35 -1.96
C THR A 5 -4.08 -9.37 -2.68
N ARG A 6 -4.92 -10.33 -2.30
CA ARG A 6 -6.30 -10.46 -2.77
C ARG A 6 -7.23 -10.46 -1.57
N LYS A 7 -8.40 -9.84 -1.74
CA LYS A 7 -9.43 -9.79 -0.69
C LYS A 7 -10.77 -10.14 -1.29
N LEU A 8 -11.49 -11.02 -0.61
CA LEU A 8 -12.90 -11.28 -0.89
C LEU A 8 -13.75 -10.25 -0.15
N ILE A 9 -14.66 -9.60 -0.85
CA ILE A 9 -15.56 -8.62 -0.24
C ILE A 9 -16.68 -9.34 0.47
N LYS A 10 -16.73 -9.22 1.79
CA LYS A 10 -17.70 -9.88 2.67
C LYS A 10 -18.74 -8.87 3.15
N PRO A 11 -19.91 -9.33 3.67
CA PRO A 11 -20.95 -8.43 4.17
C PRO A 11 -20.45 -7.40 5.17
N GLU A 12 -19.54 -7.78 6.05
CA GLU A 12 -18.98 -6.86 7.06
C GLU A 12 -18.11 -5.76 6.47
N ASN A 13 -17.73 -5.87 5.20
CA ASN A 13 -16.91 -4.87 4.52
C ASN A 13 -17.75 -3.79 3.81
N LEU A 14 -19.07 -3.90 3.86
CA LEU A 14 -19.97 -3.04 3.09
C LEU A 14 -20.41 -1.79 3.89
N ASN A 15 -20.67 -0.73 3.14
CA ASN A 15 -21.29 0.48 3.65
C ASN A 15 -22.82 0.39 3.51
N ALA A 16 -23.52 1.47 3.88
CA ALA A 16 -24.98 1.53 3.80
C ALA A 16 -25.53 1.40 2.38
N ASN A 17 -24.71 1.63 1.35
CA ASN A 17 -25.09 1.48 -0.05
C ASN A 17 -24.82 0.09 -0.60
N ASN A 18 -24.43 -0.86 0.25
CA ASN A 18 -24.07 -2.23 -0.13
C ASN A 18 -22.88 -2.32 -1.09
N THR A 19 -21.95 -1.36 -1.00
CA THR A 19 -20.68 -1.41 -1.71
C THR A 19 -19.54 -1.41 -0.70
N LEU A 20 -18.34 -1.77 -1.15
CA LEU A 20 -17.16 -1.82 -0.27
C LEU A 20 -16.97 -0.47 0.44
N PHE A 21 -16.88 -0.53 1.77
CA PHE A 21 -16.64 0.63 2.61
C PHE A 21 -15.24 1.20 2.36
N GLY A 22 -15.17 2.49 2.03
CA GLY A 22 -13.89 3.14 1.70
C GLY A 22 -12.86 3.03 2.82
N GLY A 23 -13.29 3.14 4.08
CA GLY A 23 -12.41 2.98 5.23
C GLY A 23 -11.81 1.58 5.35
N ALA A 24 -12.58 0.55 5.02
CA ALA A 24 -12.07 -0.83 5.00
C ALA A 24 -10.99 -0.99 3.92
N LEU A 25 -11.25 -0.44 2.74
CA LEU A 25 -10.30 -0.50 1.64
C LEU A 25 -9.01 0.25 1.96
N LEU A 26 -9.11 1.45 2.54
CA LEU A 26 -7.94 2.24 2.92
C LEU A 26 -7.10 1.55 4.00
N ARG A 27 -7.75 0.87 4.94
CA ARG A 27 -7.05 0.07 5.95
C ARG A 27 -6.24 -1.04 5.31
N TRP A 28 -6.82 -1.76 4.35
CA TRP A 28 -6.10 -2.81 3.63
C TRP A 28 -4.92 -2.26 2.83
N ILE A 29 -5.11 -1.10 2.19
CA ILE A 29 -4.06 -0.44 1.42
C ILE A 29 -2.91 -0.02 2.34
N ASP A 30 -3.22 0.59 3.48
CA ASP A 30 -2.20 1.02 4.44
C ASP A 30 -1.40 -0.17 4.97
N GLU A 31 -2.08 -1.26 5.34
CA GLU A 31 -1.43 -2.49 5.77
C GLU A 31 -0.51 -3.05 4.68
N GLU A 32 -1.02 -3.14 3.45
CA GLU A 32 -0.25 -3.68 2.33
C GLU A 32 0.97 -2.83 2.00
N ALA A 33 0.81 -1.51 2.02
CA ALA A 33 1.92 -0.58 1.79
C ALA A 33 2.97 -0.69 2.91
N GLY A 34 2.52 -0.88 4.15
CA GLY A 34 3.40 -1.12 5.29
C GLY A 34 4.19 -2.40 5.15
N ILE A 35 3.53 -3.50 4.81
CA ILE A 35 4.17 -4.80 4.59
C ILE A 35 5.17 -4.71 3.43
N TYR A 36 4.77 -4.06 2.34
CA TYR A 36 5.65 -3.83 1.20
C TYR A 36 6.94 -3.11 1.61
N THR A 37 6.79 -2.04 2.41
CA THR A 37 7.94 -1.27 2.90
C THR A 37 8.81 -2.10 3.84
N MET A 38 8.20 -2.80 4.80
CA MET A 38 8.92 -3.68 5.74
C MET A 38 9.73 -4.74 5.00
N THR A 39 9.14 -5.33 3.96
CA THR A 39 9.80 -6.35 3.16
C THR A 39 11.00 -5.79 2.40
N LYS A 40 10.85 -4.59 1.83
CA LYS A 40 11.95 -3.93 1.10
C LYS A 40 13.09 -3.53 2.03
N LEU A 41 12.76 -2.97 3.20
CA LEU A 41 13.76 -2.42 4.12
C LEU A 41 14.29 -3.46 5.13
N GLY A 42 13.63 -4.61 5.26
CA GLY A 42 14.05 -5.64 6.21
C GLY A 42 13.85 -5.25 7.67
N THR A 43 12.89 -4.38 7.97
CA THR A 43 12.57 -3.95 9.32
C THR A 43 11.08 -3.68 9.46
N GLN A 44 10.56 -3.86 10.67
CA GLN A 44 9.16 -3.54 10.98
C GLN A 44 8.98 -2.10 11.47
N LYS A 45 10.08 -1.35 11.65
CA LYS A 45 10.05 0.00 12.21
C LYS A 45 9.82 1.03 11.11
N VAL A 46 8.61 1.05 10.59
CA VAL A 46 8.19 1.98 9.54
C VAL A 46 6.85 2.59 9.92
N VAL A 47 6.62 3.82 9.50
CA VAL A 47 5.37 4.53 9.73
C VAL A 47 4.89 5.16 8.44
N THR A 48 3.57 5.25 8.29
CA THR A 48 2.95 5.99 7.19
C THR A 48 3.15 7.48 7.43
N LYS A 49 3.72 8.17 6.46
CA LYS A 49 3.93 9.60 6.55
C LYS A 49 2.94 10.40 5.72
N TYR A 50 2.60 9.91 4.53
CA TYR A 50 1.82 10.69 3.58
C TYR A 50 1.09 9.77 2.62
N ILE A 51 -0.16 10.10 2.33
CA ILE A 51 -0.94 9.47 1.27
C ILE A 51 -1.49 10.60 0.42
N SER A 52 -1.22 10.57 -0.87
CA SER A 52 -1.69 11.58 -1.81
C SER A 52 -3.19 11.45 -2.04
N GLU A 53 -3.71 12.26 -2.93
CA GLU A 53 -5.10 12.19 -3.35
C GLU A 53 -5.50 10.76 -3.71
N ILE A 54 -6.64 10.33 -3.17
CA ILE A 54 -7.17 9.00 -3.39
C ILE A 54 -8.28 9.09 -4.43
N ASN A 55 -8.08 8.41 -5.57
CA ASN A 55 -9.03 8.43 -6.67
C ASN A 55 -9.92 7.19 -6.60
N PHE A 56 -11.16 7.37 -6.17
CA PHE A 56 -12.18 6.32 -6.16
C PHE A 56 -12.79 6.25 -7.56
N VAL A 57 -12.42 5.24 -8.33
CA VAL A 57 -12.78 5.12 -9.75
C VAL A 57 -14.08 4.34 -9.93
N SER A 58 -14.23 3.23 -9.19
CA SER A 58 -15.45 2.42 -9.23
C SER A 58 -15.67 1.75 -7.88
N SER A 59 -16.87 1.24 -7.67
CA SER A 59 -17.21 0.53 -6.44
C SER A 59 -17.00 -0.97 -6.58
N ALA A 60 -16.83 -1.64 -5.44
CA ALA A 60 -16.82 -3.10 -5.35
C ALA A 60 -18.03 -3.56 -4.54
N LYS A 61 -18.51 -4.76 -4.83
CA LYS A 61 -19.72 -5.34 -4.25
C LYS A 61 -19.40 -6.61 -3.48
N GLN A 62 -20.33 -7.05 -2.65
CA GLN A 62 -20.21 -8.32 -1.96
C GLN A 62 -19.96 -9.45 -2.97
N GLY A 63 -19.00 -10.31 -2.64
CA GLY A 63 -18.63 -11.42 -3.49
C GLY A 63 -17.57 -11.11 -4.52
N ASP A 64 -17.28 -9.84 -4.76
CA ASP A 64 -16.15 -9.46 -5.63
C ASP A 64 -14.85 -9.86 -4.96
N VAL A 65 -13.86 -10.19 -5.78
CA VAL A 65 -12.48 -10.37 -5.33
C VAL A 65 -11.66 -9.21 -5.89
N ILE A 66 -10.99 -8.50 -5.01
CA ILE A 66 -10.11 -7.40 -5.40
C ILE A 66 -8.66 -7.81 -5.22
N GLU A 67 -7.77 -7.19 -5.99
CA GLU A 67 -6.33 -7.34 -5.80
C GLU A 67 -5.69 -5.97 -5.64
N ILE A 68 -4.70 -5.92 -4.76
CA ILE A 68 -3.98 -4.70 -4.39
C ILE A 68 -2.57 -4.80 -4.91
N GLY A 69 -2.17 -3.83 -5.73
CA GLY A 69 -0.83 -3.75 -6.30
C GLY A 69 -0.07 -2.56 -5.77
N MET A 70 1.22 -2.75 -5.58
CA MET A 70 2.16 -1.71 -5.15
C MET A 70 3.34 -1.66 -6.09
N GLU A 71 3.85 -0.47 -6.31
CA GLU A 71 5.05 -0.26 -7.13
C GLU A 71 5.90 0.84 -6.51
N LEU A 72 7.17 0.53 -6.27
CA LEU A 72 8.13 1.51 -5.77
C LEU A 72 8.42 2.55 -6.85
N ILE A 73 8.29 3.84 -6.52
CA ILE A 73 8.52 4.92 -7.48
C ILE A 73 9.63 5.89 -7.07
N ALA A 74 9.99 5.94 -5.78
CA ALA A 74 11.07 6.82 -5.32
C ALA A 74 11.67 6.29 -4.02
N VAL A 75 12.93 6.58 -3.81
CA VAL A 75 13.68 6.21 -2.60
C VAL A 75 14.31 7.47 -2.03
N GLY A 76 13.90 7.86 -0.83
CA GLY A 76 14.55 8.93 -0.08
C GLY A 76 15.57 8.37 0.90
N ARG A 77 16.20 9.23 1.69
CA ARG A 77 17.19 8.80 2.68
C ARG A 77 16.55 7.96 3.80
N THR A 78 15.38 8.37 4.25
CA THR A 78 14.63 7.69 5.32
C THR A 78 13.33 7.11 4.84
N SER A 79 12.91 7.37 3.59
CA SER A 79 11.58 7.08 3.08
C SER A 79 11.60 6.18 1.85
N LEU A 80 10.47 5.50 1.63
CA LEU A 80 10.11 4.90 0.35
C LEU A 80 8.78 5.51 -0.09
N THR A 81 8.68 5.76 -1.39
CA THR A 81 7.44 6.22 -2.01
C THR A 81 6.97 5.16 -3.00
N MET A 82 5.71 4.78 -2.89
CA MET A 82 5.10 3.79 -3.77
C MET A 82 3.78 4.31 -4.30
N LYS A 83 3.33 3.74 -5.40
CA LYS A 83 1.98 3.95 -5.90
C LYS A 83 1.17 2.68 -5.70
N CYS A 84 -0.15 2.84 -5.62
CA CYS A 84 -1.08 1.76 -5.37
C CYS A 84 -2.17 1.73 -6.42
N LEU A 85 -2.53 0.52 -6.84
CA LEU A 85 -3.69 0.28 -7.69
C LEU A 85 -4.48 -0.86 -7.07
N VAL A 86 -5.78 -0.64 -6.91
CA VAL A 86 -6.72 -1.70 -6.51
C VAL A 86 -7.67 -1.93 -7.66
N ARG A 87 -7.85 -3.20 -8.05
CA ARG A 87 -8.73 -3.56 -9.15
C ARG A 87 -9.48 -4.84 -8.85
N ASN A 88 -10.59 -5.03 -9.54
CA ASN A 88 -11.33 -6.29 -9.49
C ASN A 88 -10.50 -7.37 -10.19
N LEU A 89 -10.32 -8.50 -9.53
CA LEU A 89 -9.49 -9.59 -10.06
C LEU A 89 -10.00 -10.13 -11.41
N PHE A 90 -11.30 -10.25 -11.55
CA PHE A 90 -11.89 -10.90 -12.74
C PHE A 90 -12.19 -9.91 -13.86
N SER A 91 -12.80 -8.77 -13.54
CA SER A 91 -13.13 -7.75 -14.56
C SER A 91 -11.95 -6.87 -14.92
N GLN A 92 -10.93 -6.81 -14.06
CA GLN A 92 -9.76 -5.93 -14.19
C GLN A 92 -10.12 -4.43 -14.13
N LYS A 93 -11.33 -4.09 -13.70
CA LYS A 93 -11.72 -2.70 -13.51
C LYS A 93 -11.00 -2.10 -12.32
N THR A 94 -10.47 -0.90 -12.50
CA THR A 94 -9.85 -0.14 -11.42
C THR A 94 -10.91 0.30 -10.41
N ILE A 95 -10.64 0.07 -9.14
CA ILE A 95 -11.51 0.50 -8.04
C ILE A 95 -10.94 1.76 -7.40
N ILE A 96 -9.65 1.76 -7.12
CA ILE A 96 -8.97 2.90 -6.50
C ILE A 96 -7.56 3.02 -7.08
N SER A 97 -7.08 4.26 -7.19
CA SER A 97 -5.67 4.53 -7.50
C SER A 97 -5.14 5.61 -6.57
N ILE A 98 -3.89 5.44 -6.13
CA ILE A 98 -3.18 6.39 -5.28
C ILE A 98 -1.79 6.57 -5.88
N ASP A 99 -1.46 7.81 -6.24
CA ASP A 99 -0.21 8.10 -6.93
C ASP A 99 1.00 8.03 -6.01
N LYS A 100 0.84 8.38 -4.74
CA LYS A 100 1.95 8.39 -3.78
C LYS A 100 1.51 7.97 -2.40
N ILE A 101 2.20 6.97 -1.87
CA ILE A 101 2.14 6.60 -0.46
C ILE A 101 3.57 6.63 0.04
N VAL A 102 3.83 7.41 1.10
CA VAL A 102 5.18 7.56 1.65
C VAL A 102 5.25 6.91 3.01
N PHE A 103 6.18 5.98 3.16
CA PHE A 103 6.55 5.38 4.44
C PHE A 103 7.94 5.84 4.83
N VAL A 104 8.17 5.98 6.12
CA VAL A 104 9.46 6.41 6.67
C VAL A 104 9.94 5.35 7.66
N GLN A 105 11.21 4.96 7.53
CA GLN A 105 11.86 4.14 8.56
C GLN A 105 12.13 5.00 9.78
N VAL A 106 11.88 4.45 10.95
CA VAL A 106 12.08 5.14 12.22
C VAL A 106 12.94 4.31 13.17
N ASP A 107 13.57 5.00 14.14
CA ASP A 107 14.31 4.35 15.21
C ASP A 107 13.38 4.01 16.39
N ASP A 108 13.95 3.51 17.50
CA ASP A 108 13.19 3.13 18.69
C ASP A 108 12.44 4.28 19.34
N MET A 109 12.84 5.53 19.05
CA MET A 109 12.17 6.72 19.55
C MET A 109 11.26 7.37 18.50
N GLU A 110 10.95 6.62 17.46
CA GLU A 110 10.06 7.03 16.36
C GLU A 110 10.57 8.23 15.57
N ARG A 111 11.91 8.43 15.56
CA ARG A 111 12.54 9.46 14.73
C ARG A 111 12.96 8.88 13.39
N PRO A 112 12.89 9.67 12.30
CA PRO A 112 13.33 9.21 10.98
C PRO A 112 14.76 8.67 11.01
N GLN A 113 14.96 7.51 10.40
CA GLN A 113 16.24 6.82 10.35
C GLN A 113 16.60 6.46 8.93
N ALA A 114 17.85 6.70 8.54
CA ALA A 114 18.34 6.33 7.22
C ALA A 114 18.28 4.80 7.05
N HIS A 115 17.70 4.35 5.93
CA HIS A 115 17.52 2.92 5.68
C HIS A 115 18.62 2.31 4.81
N GLY A 116 19.35 3.12 4.07
CA GLY A 116 20.41 2.62 3.18
C GLY A 116 19.94 1.84 1.96
N TYR A 117 18.62 1.72 1.75
CA TYR A 117 18.06 1.01 0.60
C TYR A 117 18.28 1.83 -0.67
N THR A 118 18.60 1.15 -1.77
CA THR A 118 18.80 1.79 -3.07
C THR A 118 17.76 1.31 -4.07
N ILE A 119 17.57 2.07 -5.16
CA ILE A 119 16.62 1.74 -6.21
C ILE A 119 16.90 0.35 -6.84
N ASP A 120 18.13 -0.14 -6.73
CA ASP A 120 18.51 -1.46 -7.23
C ASP A 120 18.06 -2.59 -6.32
N GLY A 121 17.41 -2.28 -5.21
CA GLY A 121 16.89 -3.27 -4.28
C GLY A 121 17.89 -3.73 -3.23
N ALA A 122 19.08 -3.13 -3.16
CA ALA A 122 20.09 -3.46 -2.17
C ALA A 122 20.05 -2.47 -1.00
N ILE A 123 20.39 -2.96 0.20
CA ILE A 123 20.57 -2.10 1.36
C ILE A 123 22.06 -1.75 1.43
N ALA A 124 22.39 -0.45 1.52
CA ALA A 124 23.77 0.02 1.56
C ALA A 124 24.51 -0.60 2.75
N GLY A 125 25.74 -1.08 2.50
CA GLY A 125 26.53 -1.75 3.52
C GLY A 125 26.31 -3.25 3.59
N HIS A 126 25.40 -3.80 2.80
CA HIS A 126 25.20 -5.24 2.65
C HIS A 126 25.80 -5.70 1.33
N SER A 127 26.63 -6.66 1.39
CA SER A 127 27.30 -7.20 0.22
C SER A 127 26.66 -8.52 -0.23
#